data_3bdad2455784f2d686ae9816e45c429d
#
_entry.id   3bdad2455784f2d686ae9816e45c429d
#
_cell.length_a   1.000
_cell.length_b   1.000
_cell.length_c   1.000
_cell.angle_alpha   90.00
_cell.angle_beta   90.00
_cell.angle_gamma   90.00
#
_symmetry.space_group_name_H-M   'P 1'
#
loop_
_entity.id
_entity.type
_entity.pdbx_description
1 polymer ?
#
loop_
_entity_poly.entity_id
_entity_poly.type
_entity_poly.pdbx_seq_one_letter_code
_entity_poly.pdbx_strand_id
1 'polypeptide(L)'
;MSDILKKMTYDFDNEQFHDLKLPDDYGDSIFIDTSMIGGLDLSFLRTRIKTGIKLMDGAKMPDYASSDDSGADLYVLDHTYIPAGARGFKVRTGVKLDIPNGFEVQVRPKSGVSTKTPLRVILGTVDSGYKGEIMIMVDNVSDQPIEIPKHKAIAQIVLQSVPMMMFEKRDEFSKSERGENGFGSTGRGI
;
A
#
# COMPACT_ATOMS: atom_id res chain seq x y z
N MET A 1 0.05 6.76 31.91
CA MET A 1 -0.98 7.06 30.90
C MET A 1 -1.62 8.43 31.08
N SER A 2 -1.92 8.89 32.30
CA SER A 2 -2.53 10.21 32.57
C SER A 2 -1.64 11.41 32.29
N ASP A 3 -0.30 11.27 32.29
CA ASP A 3 0.63 12.39 32.14
C ASP A 3 1.00 12.71 30.68
N ILE A 4 0.80 11.77 29.75
CA ILE A 4 1.06 11.99 28.32
C ILE A 4 -0.08 12.83 27.71
N LEU A 5 -1.32 12.61 28.11
CA LEU A 5 -2.48 13.37 27.63
C LEU A 5 -2.51 14.83 28.14
N LYS A 6 -1.84 15.14 29.25
CA LYS A 6 -1.74 16.50 29.79
C LYS A 6 -0.77 17.42 29.02
N LYS A 7 0.02 16.90 28.08
CA LYS A 7 1.01 17.67 27.31
C LYS A 7 0.59 17.99 25.86
N MET A 8 -0.59 17.56 25.44
CA MET A 8 -1.14 17.98 24.15
C MET A 8 -1.92 19.28 24.33
N THR A 9 -1.28 20.39 23.98
CA THR A 9 -1.97 21.67 23.84
C THR A 9 -2.27 21.90 22.37
N TYR A 10 -3.56 21.92 22.03
CA TYR A 10 -4.04 22.38 20.72
C TYR A 10 -4.25 23.89 20.81
N ASP A 11 -3.60 24.62 19.93
CA ASP A 11 -3.80 26.07 19.79
C ASP A 11 -5.00 26.30 18.85
N PHE A 12 -6.14 26.66 19.46
CA PHE A 12 -7.40 26.91 18.75
C PHE A 12 -7.36 28.19 17.89
N ASP A 13 -6.41 29.11 18.14
CA ASP A 13 -6.33 30.37 17.38
C ASP A 13 -5.52 30.23 16.09
N ASN A 14 -4.67 29.19 15.98
CA ASN A 14 -3.79 28.96 14.82
C ASN A 14 -4.02 27.64 14.10
N GLU A 15 -4.99 26.83 14.51
CA GLU A 15 -5.27 25.47 13.95
C GLU A 15 -4.02 24.56 13.84
N GLN A 16 -3.06 24.70 14.76
CA GLN A 16 -1.79 23.94 14.74
C GLN A 16 -1.57 23.15 16.03
N PHE A 17 -1.09 21.92 15.85
CA PHE A 17 -0.51 21.15 16.96
C PHE A 17 0.96 21.54 17.12
N HIS A 18 1.37 21.95 18.32
CA HIS A 18 2.78 22.10 18.61
C HIS A 18 3.43 20.72 18.74
N ASP A 19 4.61 20.57 18.12
CA ASP A 19 5.38 19.33 18.04
C ASP A 19 5.50 18.63 19.40
N LEU A 20 4.89 17.47 19.51
CA LEU A 20 5.13 16.55 20.61
C LEU A 20 6.48 15.88 20.37
N LYS A 21 7.50 16.27 21.12
CA LYS A 21 8.71 15.44 21.25
C LYS A 21 8.33 14.23 22.12
N LEU A 22 8.19 13.09 21.48
CA LEU A 22 8.08 11.80 22.16
C LEU A 22 9.45 11.41 22.74
N PRO A 23 9.49 10.70 23.89
CA PRO A 23 10.71 10.09 24.37
C PRO A 23 11.29 9.13 23.31
N ASP A 24 12.63 9.05 23.22
CA ASP A 24 13.38 8.28 22.21
C ASP A 24 13.14 6.77 22.27
N ASP A 25 12.44 6.26 23.29
CA ASP A 25 12.09 4.86 23.52
C ASP A 25 10.70 4.44 22.99
N TYR A 26 9.90 5.39 22.49
CA TYR A 26 8.67 5.07 21.77
C TYR A 26 9.00 4.93 20.27
N GLY A 27 9.00 3.69 19.79
CA GLY A 27 9.11 3.41 18.35
C GLY A 27 8.12 4.23 17.53
N ASP A 28 8.48 4.55 16.29
CA ASP A 28 7.81 5.49 15.36
C ASP A 28 6.32 5.23 15.03
N SER A 29 5.59 4.47 15.84
CA SER A 29 4.19 4.11 15.62
C SER A 29 3.34 4.43 16.84
N ILE A 30 2.54 5.50 16.75
CA ILE A 30 1.50 5.78 17.76
C ILE A 30 0.20 5.17 17.26
N PHE A 31 -0.29 4.13 17.95
CA PHE A 31 -1.68 3.71 17.84
C PHE A 31 -2.50 4.59 18.77
N ILE A 32 -3.23 5.54 18.22
CA ILE A 32 -4.22 6.30 19.01
C ILE A 32 -5.50 5.47 19.01
N ASP A 33 -5.86 4.92 20.18
CA ASP A 33 -7.19 4.35 20.37
C ASP A 33 -8.20 5.50 20.44
N THR A 34 -8.93 5.71 19.36
CA THR A 34 -9.91 6.79 19.22
C THR A 34 -11.10 6.66 20.16
N SER A 35 -11.31 5.48 20.76
CA SER A 35 -12.37 5.27 21.74
C SER A 35 -12.13 6.00 23.07
N MET A 36 -10.88 6.38 23.35
CA MET A 36 -10.48 7.06 24.59
C MET A 36 -10.54 8.59 24.52
N ILE A 37 -10.70 9.17 23.33
CA ILE A 37 -10.74 10.64 23.14
C ILE A 37 -12.18 11.01 22.85
N GLY A 38 -13.00 11.07 23.89
CA GLY A 38 -14.44 11.30 23.78
C GLY A 38 -14.81 12.44 22.82
N GLY A 39 -15.35 12.10 21.66
CA GLY A 39 -16.02 13.03 20.75
C GLY A 39 -15.14 13.82 19.78
N LEU A 40 -13.81 13.66 19.78
CA LEU A 40 -12.96 14.28 18.75
C LEU A 40 -12.99 13.42 17.48
N ASP A 41 -13.41 14.01 16.37
CA ASP A 41 -13.27 13.41 15.04
C ASP A 41 -11.81 13.53 14.61
N LEU A 42 -11.05 12.43 14.68
CA LEU A 42 -9.67 12.34 14.21
C LEU A 42 -9.57 11.70 12.82
N SER A 43 -10.68 11.58 12.11
CA SER A 43 -10.73 10.97 10.77
C SER A 43 -9.83 11.69 9.75
N PHE A 44 -9.47 12.95 10.01
CA PHE A 44 -8.53 13.73 9.19
C PHE A 44 -7.05 13.37 9.43
N LEU A 45 -6.74 12.63 10.50
CA LEU A 45 -5.36 12.22 10.79
C LEU A 45 -5.03 10.93 10.04
N ARG A 46 -4.48 11.08 8.83
CA ARG A 46 -3.90 9.93 8.12
C ARG A 46 -2.57 9.53 8.77
N THR A 47 -2.50 8.31 9.29
CA THR A 47 -1.25 7.76 9.82
C THR A 47 -0.17 7.76 8.73
N ARG A 48 0.99 8.35 9.01
CA ARG A 48 2.15 8.38 8.11
C ARG A 48 3.24 7.50 8.67
N ILE A 49 3.68 6.53 7.88
CA ILE A 49 4.76 5.61 8.24
C ILE A 49 6.00 5.99 7.45
N LYS A 50 7.09 6.30 8.16
CA LYS A 50 8.39 6.54 7.52
C LYS A 50 8.86 5.27 6.82
N THR A 51 9.14 5.36 5.53
CA THR A 51 9.64 4.25 4.71
C THR A 51 10.89 4.73 3.98
N GLY A 52 11.99 4.03 4.20
CA GLY A 52 13.23 4.33 3.48
C GLY A 52 13.08 4.05 1.98
N ILE A 53 13.66 4.89 1.14
CA ILE A 53 13.64 4.71 -0.32
C ILE A 53 15.02 4.95 -0.91
N LYS A 54 15.40 4.08 -1.87
CA LYS A 54 16.57 4.27 -2.72
C LYS A 54 16.13 4.24 -4.18
N LEU A 55 16.48 5.28 -4.91
CA LEU A 55 16.24 5.39 -6.34
C LEU A 55 17.50 5.00 -7.11
N MET A 56 17.32 4.21 -8.16
CA MET A 56 18.34 3.99 -9.18
C MET A 56 18.42 5.21 -10.09
N ASP A 57 19.53 5.33 -10.83
CA ASP A 57 19.71 6.43 -11.76
C ASP A 57 18.57 6.52 -12.78
N GLY A 58 18.04 7.71 -12.96
CA GLY A 58 16.91 7.98 -13.84
C GLY A 58 15.53 7.53 -13.32
N ALA A 59 15.44 6.96 -12.13
CA ALA A 59 14.14 6.58 -11.53
C ALA A 59 13.38 7.82 -11.03
N LYS A 60 12.05 7.76 -11.13
CA LYS A 60 11.17 8.78 -10.58
C LYS A 60 10.66 8.37 -9.19
N MET A 61 10.65 9.32 -8.25
CA MET A 61 10.09 9.14 -6.91
C MET A 61 8.59 8.81 -7.02
N PRO A 62 8.11 7.75 -6.35
CA PRO A 62 6.67 7.54 -6.18
C PRO A 62 6.03 8.71 -5.47
N ASP A 63 4.86 9.15 -5.91
CA ASP A 63 4.15 10.26 -5.32
C ASP A 63 2.62 10.02 -5.28
N TYR A 64 1.96 10.66 -4.34
CA TYR A 64 0.51 10.68 -4.25
C TYR A 64 -0.03 11.85 -5.10
N ALA A 65 -0.95 11.59 -6.02
CA ALA A 65 -1.57 12.64 -6.83
C ALA A 65 -2.49 13.53 -5.97
N SER A 66 -3.10 12.95 -4.92
CA SER A 66 -3.91 13.65 -3.92
C SER A 66 -3.57 13.14 -2.52
N SER A 67 -3.76 13.97 -1.48
CA SER A 67 -3.63 13.57 -0.07
C SER A 67 -4.55 12.42 0.32
N ASP A 68 -5.68 12.27 -0.38
CA ASP A 68 -6.69 11.25 -0.10
C ASP A 68 -6.48 9.93 -0.89
N ASP A 69 -5.49 9.91 -1.79
CA ASP A 69 -5.19 8.69 -2.56
C ASP A 69 -4.68 7.58 -1.64
N SER A 70 -5.17 6.35 -1.88
CA SER A 70 -4.73 5.17 -1.13
C SER A 70 -3.33 4.71 -1.50
N GLY A 71 -2.88 4.98 -2.73
CA GLY A 71 -1.59 4.53 -3.26
C GLY A 71 -0.78 5.65 -3.89
N ALA A 72 0.54 5.54 -3.78
CA ALA A 72 1.47 6.39 -4.52
C ALA A 72 1.69 5.83 -5.93
N ASP A 73 1.71 6.69 -6.92
CA ASP A 73 1.99 6.35 -8.31
C ASP A 73 3.38 5.75 -8.46
N LEU A 74 3.47 4.63 -9.18
CA LEU A 74 4.72 3.94 -9.49
C LEU A 74 5.02 4.05 -10.99
N TYR A 75 6.19 4.55 -11.29
CA TYR A 75 6.59 4.96 -12.64
C TYR A 75 7.52 3.97 -13.30
N VAL A 76 7.39 3.85 -14.62
CA VAL A 76 8.30 3.07 -15.46
C VAL A 76 9.66 3.78 -15.55
N LEU A 77 10.75 3.03 -15.30
CA LEU A 77 12.12 3.57 -15.33
C LEU A 77 12.55 3.99 -16.72
N ASP A 78 12.31 3.12 -17.72
CA ASP A 78 12.76 3.30 -19.09
C ASP A 78 11.60 3.14 -20.07
N HIS A 79 11.74 3.66 -21.29
CA HIS A 79 10.82 3.32 -22.37
C HIS A 79 10.75 1.79 -22.51
N THR A 80 9.54 1.24 -22.41
CA THR A 80 9.33 -0.21 -22.31
C THR A 80 8.41 -0.70 -23.42
N TYR A 81 8.87 -1.71 -24.16
CA TYR A 81 8.12 -2.43 -25.17
C TYR A 81 7.61 -3.75 -24.57
N ILE A 82 6.30 -3.95 -24.60
CA ILE A 82 5.66 -5.16 -24.12
C ILE A 82 5.04 -5.90 -25.31
N PRO A 83 5.54 -7.10 -25.64
CA PRO A 83 5.02 -7.86 -26.79
C PRO A 83 3.53 -8.16 -26.69
N ALA A 84 2.89 -8.37 -27.84
CA ALA A 84 1.52 -8.87 -27.91
C ALA A 84 1.38 -10.19 -27.15
N GLY A 85 0.31 -10.35 -26.36
CA GLY A 85 0.03 -11.55 -25.59
C GLY A 85 1.01 -11.86 -24.45
N ALA A 86 1.97 -10.96 -24.14
CA ALA A 86 2.93 -11.16 -23.05
C ALA A 86 2.23 -11.42 -21.72
N ARG A 87 2.78 -12.35 -20.92
CA ARG A 87 2.29 -12.73 -19.61
C ARG A 87 3.39 -12.59 -18.56
N GLY A 88 3.05 -11.98 -17.41
CA GLY A 88 4.01 -11.80 -16.32
C GLY A 88 5.24 -10.99 -16.72
N PHE A 89 5.11 -10.07 -17.66
CA PHE A 89 6.21 -9.25 -18.14
C PHE A 89 6.64 -8.29 -17.02
N LYS A 90 7.95 -8.22 -16.75
CA LYS A 90 8.50 -7.41 -15.66
C LYS A 90 8.93 -6.04 -16.19
N VAL A 91 8.27 -5.00 -15.71
CA VAL A 91 8.58 -3.61 -16.02
C VAL A 91 9.39 -3.02 -14.88
N ARG A 92 10.53 -2.42 -15.20
CA ARG A 92 11.44 -1.79 -14.24
C ARG A 92 10.90 -0.47 -13.72
N THR A 93 11.16 -0.18 -12.46
CA THR A 93 10.80 1.08 -11.81
C THR A 93 12.01 1.86 -11.28
N GLY A 94 13.11 1.16 -11.01
CA GLY A 94 14.29 1.73 -10.35
C GLY A 94 14.09 2.07 -8.88
N VAL A 95 12.99 1.63 -8.27
CA VAL A 95 12.63 1.94 -6.87
C VAL A 95 12.98 0.76 -5.97
N LYS A 96 13.64 1.03 -4.85
CA LYS A 96 13.86 0.08 -3.75
C LYS A 96 13.35 0.70 -2.46
N LEU A 97 12.69 -0.10 -1.62
CA LEU A 97 12.12 0.36 -0.36
C LEU A 97 12.73 -0.36 0.84
N ASP A 98 12.84 0.38 1.95
CA ASP A 98 13.12 -0.17 3.27
C ASP A 98 11.81 -0.14 4.08
N ILE A 99 10.99 -1.15 3.85
CA ILE A 99 9.66 -1.28 4.44
C ILE A 99 9.81 -1.66 5.91
N PRO A 100 9.18 -0.95 6.86
CA PRO A 100 9.21 -1.30 8.27
C PRO A 100 8.62 -2.69 8.54
N ASN A 101 9.13 -3.37 9.57
CA ASN A 101 8.57 -4.65 10.02
C ASN A 101 7.10 -4.50 10.42
N GLY A 102 6.28 -5.52 10.13
CA GLY A 102 4.84 -5.48 10.35
C GLY A 102 4.04 -4.82 9.21
N PHE A 103 4.74 -4.40 8.14
CA PHE A 103 4.12 -3.86 6.93
C PHE A 103 4.60 -4.60 5.68
N GLU A 104 3.79 -4.53 4.64
CA GLU A 104 4.14 -4.87 3.26
C GLU A 104 3.77 -3.73 2.32
N VAL A 105 4.36 -3.72 1.13
CA VAL A 105 3.91 -2.86 0.04
C VAL A 105 3.27 -3.70 -1.05
N GLN A 106 2.06 -3.34 -1.46
CA GLN A 106 1.38 -3.98 -2.57
C GLN A 106 1.50 -3.14 -3.83
N VAL A 107 1.99 -3.75 -4.92
CA VAL A 107 1.91 -3.17 -6.26
C VAL A 107 0.52 -3.47 -6.82
N ARG A 108 -0.28 -2.43 -7.03
CA ARG A 108 -1.68 -2.54 -7.44
C ARG A 108 -1.92 -1.89 -8.80
N PRO A 109 -2.93 -2.38 -9.57
CA PRO A 109 -3.34 -1.72 -10.80
C PRO A 109 -3.90 -0.32 -10.54
N LYS A 110 -3.76 0.56 -11.53
CA LYS A 110 -4.47 1.84 -11.60
C LYS A 110 -5.75 1.65 -12.40
N SER A 111 -6.87 2.17 -11.91
CA SER A 111 -8.19 2.03 -12.58
C SER A 111 -8.15 2.55 -14.02
N GLY A 112 -7.52 3.71 -14.26
CA GLY A 112 -7.38 4.29 -15.59
C GLY A 112 -6.58 3.42 -16.57
N VAL A 113 -5.55 2.71 -16.10
CA VAL A 113 -4.78 1.76 -16.92
C VAL A 113 -5.64 0.55 -17.25
N SER A 114 -6.28 -0.04 -16.24
CA SER A 114 -7.10 -1.25 -16.40
C SER A 114 -8.31 -1.05 -17.31
N THR A 115 -8.92 0.14 -17.29
CA THR A 115 -10.14 0.42 -18.07
C THR A 115 -9.86 0.93 -19.48
N LYS A 116 -8.76 1.65 -19.68
CA LYS A 116 -8.49 2.36 -20.94
C LYS A 116 -7.44 1.68 -21.81
N THR A 117 -6.79 0.61 -21.34
CA THR A 117 -5.73 -0.09 -22.06
C THR A 117 -5.89 -1.60 -21.94
N PRO A 118 -5.29 -2.39 -22.85
CA PRO A 118 -5.22 -3.84 -22.71
C PRO A 118 -4.14 -4.31 -21.70
N LEU A 119 -3.48 -3.40 -21.00
CA LEU A 119 -2.49 -3.73 -19.98
C LEU A 119 -3.18 -4.16 -18.69
N ARG A 120 -2.77 -5.29 -18.13
CA ARG A 120 -3.23 -5.78 -16.82
C ARG A 120 -2.06 -5.85 -15.87
N VAL A 121 -2.07 -4.99 -14.86
CA VAL A 121 -1.08 -5.05 -13.78
C VAL A 121 -1.47 -6.19 -12.84
N ILE A 122 -0.53 -7.10 -12.61
CA ILE A 122 -0.68 -8.21 -11.67
C ILE A 122 -0.41 -7.68 -10.27
N LEU A 123 -1.30 -8.01 -9.32
CA LEU A 123 -1.09 -7.68 -7.92
C LEU A 123 0.21 -8.31 -7.43
N GLY A 124 1.11 -7.50 -6.88
CA GLY A 124 2.38 -7.94 -6.32
C GLY A 124 2.47 -7.59 -4.84
N THR A 125 3.05 -8.49 -4.05
CA THR A 125 3.40 -8.25 -2.64
C THR A 125 4.90 -8.05 -2.53
N VAL A 126 5.30 -7.03 -1.79
CA VAL A 126 6.69 -6.69 -1.48
C VAL A 126 6.85 -6.75 0.03
N ASP A 127 7.51 -7.78 0.50
CA ASP A 127 7.75 -8.02 1.93
C ASP A 127 8.73 -7.00 2.52
N SER A 128 8.63 -6.74 3.84
CA SER A 128 9.56 -5.85 4.56
C SER A 128 11.02 -6.30 4.46
N GLY A 129 11.27 -7.60 4.34
CA GLY A 129 12.62 -8.17 4.16
C GLY A 129 13.21 -7.99 2.74
N TYR A 130 12.40 -7.68 1.73
CA TYR A 130 12.86 -7.50 0.36
C TYR A 130 13.53 -6.13 0.17
N LYS A 131 14.77 -6.12 -0.29
CA LYS A 131 15.57 -4.90 -0.52
C LYS A 131 15.97 -4.70 -2.00
N GLY A 132 15.41 -5.52 -2.89
CA GLY A 132 15.63 -5.41 -4.34
C GLY A 132 14.79 -4.33 -5.01
N GLU A 133 14.95 -4.21 -6.34
CA GLU A 133 14.14 -3.34 -7.17
C GLU A 133 12.68 -3.83 -7.22
N ILE A 134 11.73 -2.96 -6.96
CA ILE A 134 10.30 -3.25 -7.13
C ILE A 134 9.99 -3.25 -8.62
N MET A 135 9.47 -4.37 -9.12
CA MET A 135 9.07 -4.53 -10.51
C MET A 135 7.55 -4.48 -10.61
N ILE A 136 7.05 -3.90 -11.71
CA ILE A 136 5.63 -3.99 -12.04
C ILE A 136 5.45 -5.19 -12.96
N MET A 137 4.73 -6.21 -12.52
CA MET A 137 4.38 -7.34 -13.37
C MET A 137 3.09 -7.04 -14.15
N VAL A 138 3.10 -7.29 -15.45
CA VAL A 138 1.98 -6.97 -16.33
C VAL A 138 1.70 -8.07 -17.34
N ASP A 139 0.43 -8.18 -17.73
CA ASP A 139 -0.01 -8.91 -18.92
C ASP A 139 -0.46 -7.92 -19.98
N ASN A 140 -0.07 -8.16 -21.23
CA ASN A 140 -0.67 -7.54 -22.40
C ASN A 140 -1.72 -8.49 -22.97
N VAL A 141 -3.01 -8.19 -22.79
CA VAL A 141 -4.10 -9.08 -23.23
C VAL A 141 -4.56 -8.83 -24.66
N SER A 142 -3.81 -8.01 -25.41
CA SER A 142 -4.10 -7.74 -26.83
C SER A 142 -3.16 -8.51 -27.77
N ASP A 143 -3.52 -8.51 -29.04
CA ASP A 143 -2.75 -9.02 -30.17
C ASP A 143 -1.74 -8.01 -30.73
N GLN A 144 -1.66 -6.83 -30.12
CA GLN A 144 -0.71 -5.78 -30.51
C GLN A 144 0.28 -5.50 -29.37
N PRO A 145 1.52 -5.12 -29.69
CA PRO A 145 2.48 -4.69 -28.69
C PRO A 145 2.03 -3.39 -28.03
N ILE A 146 2.50 -3.15 -26.81
CA ILE A 146 2.26 -1.92 -26.06
C ILE A 146 3.60 -1.25 -25.80
N GLU A 147 3.71 0.02 -26.16
CA GLU A 147 4.84 0.87 -25.79
C GLU A 147 4.47 1.79 -24.64
N ILE A 148 5.30 1.78 -23.60
CA ILE A 148 5.11 2.61 -22.40
C ILE A 148 6.27 3.60 -22.35
N PRO A 149 5.96 4.91 -22.42
CA PRO A 149 7.00 5.94 -22.29
C PRO A 149 7.65 5.91 -20.90
N LYS A 150 8.94 6.25 -20.85
CA LYS A 150 9.65 6.52 -19.60
C LYS A 150 8.82 7.44 -18.68
N HIS A 151 8.86 7.17 -17.38
CA HIS A 151 8.15 7.92 -16.35
C HIS A 151 6.61 7.93 -16.47
N LYS A 152 6.04 6.99 -17.22
CA LYS A 152 4.60 6.78 -17.22
C LYS A 152 4.19 6.02 -15.94
N ALA A 153 3.21 6.53 -15.21
CA ALA A 153 2.62 5.81 -14.08
C ALA A 153 1.65 4.75 -14.62
N ILE A 154 1.94 3.47 -14.38
CA ILE A 154 1.08 2.34 -14.81
C ILE A 154 0.56 1.51 -13.64
N ALA A 155 1.17 1.65 -12.47
CA ALA A 155 0.77 1.00 -11.23
C ALA A 155 0.79 2.01 -10.09
N GLN A 156 0.34 1.57 -8.92
CA GLN A 156 0.46 2.29 -7.67
C GLN A 156 0.98 1.35 -6.58
N ILE A 157 1.67 1.90 -5.60
CA ILE A 157 2.10 1.17 -4.40
C ILE A 157 1.26 1.59 -3.20
N VAL A 158 0.81 0.60 -2.44
CA VAL A 158 -0.02 0.80 -1.23
C VAL A 158 0.64 0.10 -0.06
N LEU A 159 0.89 0.83 1.02
CA LEU A 159 1.38 0.26 2.27
C LEU A 159 0.24 -0.45 3.00
N GLN A 160 0.49 -1.67 3.48
CA GLN A 160 -0.46 -2.47 4.23
C GLN A 160 0.17 -2.96 5.53
N SER A 161 -0.59 -2.93 6.62
CA SER A 161 -0.24 -3.61 7.85
C SER A 161 -0.47 -5.11 7.70
N VAL A 162 0.48 -5.92 8.14
CA VAL A 162 0.42 -7.40 8.04
C VAL A 162 0.65 -8.04 9.41
N PRO A 163 -0.41 -8.25 10.18
CA PRO A 163 -0.31 -9.02 11.41
C PRO A 163 0.11 -10.47 11.10
N MET A 164 0.97 -11.03 11.94
CA MET A 164 1.43 -12.40 11.80
C MET A 164 0.43 -13.37 12.40
N MET A 165 0.06 -14.41 11.67
CA MET A 165 -0.76 -15.51 12.18
C MET A 165 0.10 -16.47 13.02
N MET A 166 -0.36 -16.77 14.22
CA MET A 166 0.15 -17.86 15.03
C MET A 166 -0.76 -19.07 14.83
N PHE A 167 -0.27 -20.10 14.12
CA PHE A 167 -1.06 -21.30 13.82
C PHE A 167 -1.09 -22.23 15.03
N GLU A 168 -2.31 -22.60 15.43
CA GLU A 168 -2.59 -23.62 16.45
C GLU A 168 -3.36 -24.74 15.77
N LYS A 169 -2.81 -25.98 15.85
CA LYS A 169 -3.49 -27.15 15.31
C LYS A 169 -4.72 -27.46 16.17
N ARG A 170 -5.88 -27.56 15.54
CA ARG A 170 -7.15 -27.94 16.17
C ARG A 170 -7.80 -29.06 15.38
N ASP A 171 -8.43 -30.00 16.08
CA ASP A 171 -9.16 -31.11 15.42
C ASP A 171 -10.55 -30.64 14.96
N GLU A 172 -11.13 -29.64 15.62
CA GLU A 172 -12.44 -29.07 15.28
C GLU A 172 -12.42 -27.54 15.37
N PHE A 173 -13.24 -26.88 14.56
CA PHE A 173 -13.51 -25.46 14.61
C PHE A 173 -14.88 -25.18 15.27
N SER A 174 -15.06 -23.98 15.78
CA SER A 174 -16.35 -23.50 16.23
C SER A 174 -17.36 -23.52 15.06
N LYS A 175 -18.60 -23.91 15.35
CA LYS A 175 -19.68 -23.91 14.36
C LYS A 175 -19.99 -22.47 13.93
N SER A 176 -20.24 -22.30 12.62
CA SER A 176 -20.74 -21.06 12.04
C SER A 176 -21.95 -21.35 11.16
N GLU A 177 -22.81 -20.37 10.93
CA GLU A 177 -23.97 -20.51 10.04
C GLU A 177 -23.55 -20.87 8.60
N ARG A 178 -22.40 -20.39 8.15
CA ARG A 178 -21.87 -20.68 6.81
C ARG A 178 -21.23 -22.08 6.72
N GLY A 179 -20.64 -22.58 7.80
CA GLY A 179 -19.90 -23.83 7.83
C GLY A 179 -18.84 -23.90 6.71
N GLU A 180 -18.81 -25.00 5.99
CA GLU A 180 -17.90 -25.25 4.86
C GLU A 180 -18.42 -24.72 3.51
N ASN A 181 -19.59 -24.09 3.49
CA ASN A 181 -20.19 -23.58 2.26
C ASN A 181 -19.39 -22.42 1.67
N GLY A 182 -18.88 -22.61 0.45
CA GLY A 182 -18.08 -21.63 -0.30
C GLY A 182 -18.54 -21.55 -1.77
N PHE A 183 -17.76 -20.92 -2.61
CA PHE A 183 -17.85 -20.93 -4.07
C PHE A 183 -19.25 -20.63 -4.65
N GLY A 184 -19.93 -19.60 -4.13
CA GLY A 184 -21.24 -19.18 -4.63
C GLY A 184 -22.44 -19.82 -3.92
N SER A 185 -22.24 -20.48 -2.78
CA SER A 185 -23.30 -21.09 -1.98
C SER A 185 -24.43 -20.13 -1.56
N THR A 186 -24.21 -18.82 -1.62
CA THR A 186 -25.23 -17.79 -1.32
C THR A 186 -26.23 -17.57 -2.44
N GLY A 187 -26.05 -18.19 -3.62
CA GLY A 187 -26.96 -18.04 -4.78
C GLY A 187 -27.08 -16.62 -5.34
N ARG A 188 -26.21 -15.67 -4.90
CA ARG A 188 -26.19 -14.27 -5.36
C ARG A 188 -25.15 -14.02 -6.47
N GLY A 189 -24.54 -15.07 -6.99
CA GLY A 189 -23.68 -15.03 -8.18
C GLY A 189 -24.49 -15.00 -9.47
N ILE A 190 -23.81 -14.66 -10.58
CA ILE A 190 -24.35 -14.56 -11.96
C ILE A 190 -25.39 -15.61 -12.23
#